data_5d10254d8314054dca720f34b10983cf
#
_entry.id   5d10254d8314054dca720f34b10983cf
#
_cell.length_a   1.000
_cell.length_b   1.000
_cell.length_c   1.000
_cell.angle_alpha   90.00
_cell.angle_beta   90.00
_cell.angle_gamma   90.00
#
_symmetry.space_group_name_H-M   'P 1'
#
loop_
_entity.id
_entity.type
_entity.pdbx_description
1 polymer ?
#
loop_
_entity_poly.entity_id
_entity_poly.type
_entity_poly.pdbx_seq_one_letter_code
_entity_poly.pdbx_strand_id
1 'polypeptide(L)'
;MSGPGTTPLFVDTGAFFAHFVENSPRHERARAVMDAIRAGNLRFRPIHTTGYVLSELTTLILRKKNHEKATDTLNRIRESPVVTVVHPDESQFESICDEFERFDDQQISFVDHTTGALASEFDAEHIFAFDGDFRTLGFSLVPDDINLPED
;
A
#
# COMPACT_ATOMS: atom_id res chain seq x y z
N MET A 1 8.40 9.95 13.59
CA MET A 1 8.50 8.92 14.62
C MET A 1 7.11 8.42 14.97
N SER A 2 6.93 7.13 15.01
CA SER A 2 5.65 6.56 15.42
C SER A 2 5.48 6.68 16.93
N GLY A 3 4.24 6.89 17.41
CA GLY A 3 3.94 6.95 18.84
C GLY A 3 3.97 5.56 19.50
N PRO A 4 3.92 5.51 20.84
CA PRO A 4 3.87 4.22 21.54
C PRO A 4 2.70 3.36 21.10
N GLY A 5 2.94 2.10 20.83
CA GLY A 5 1.92 1.15 20.43
C GLY A 5 1.46 1.28 18.98
N THR A 6 2.15 2.07 18.16
CA THR A 6 1.87 2.17 16.73
C THR A 6 2.91 1.40 15.92
N THR A 7 2.50 0.91 14.75
CA THR A 7 3.39 0.22 13.80
C THR A 7 3.24 0.81 12.40
N PRO A 8 4.31 0.84 11.61
CA PRO A 8 4.22 1.35 10.25
C PRO A 8 3.33 0.47 9.36
N LEU A 9 2.75 1.08 8.33
CA LEU A 9 1.94 0.39 7.34
C LEU A 9 2.31 0.88 5.96
N PHE A 10 2.49 -0.03 5.01
CA PHE A 10 2.58 0.31 3.60
C PHE A 10 1.25 0.01 2.92
N VAL A 11 0.88 0.83 1.95
CA VAL A 11 -0.37 0.69 1.21
C VAL A 11 -0.07 0.39 -0.24
N ASP A 12 -0.69 -0.68 -0.75
CA ASP A 12 -0.54 -1.14 -2.12
C ASP A 12 -1.60 -0.53 -3.04
N THR A 13 -1.36 -0.67 -4.34
CA THR A 13 -2.24 -0.16 -5.41
C THR A 13 -3.68 -0.64 -5.25
N GLY A 14 -3.88 -1.95 -5.03
CA GLY A 14 -5.24 -2.52 -4.92
C GLY A 14 -6.02 -1.97 -3.75
N ALA A 15 -5.35 -1.68 -2.64
CA ALA A 15 -6.00 -1.10 -1.46
C ALA A 15 -6.41 0.35 -1.71
N PHE A 16 -5.55 1.16 -2.32
CA PHE A 16 -5.93 2.52 -2.70
C PHE A 16 -7.06 2.52 -3.74
N PHE A 17 -6.96 1.65 -4.74
CA PHE A 17 -8.02 1.55 -5.75
C PHE A 17 -9.36 1.24 -5.09
N ALA A 18 -9.39 0.26 -4.20
CA ALA A 18 -10.61 -0.12 -3.50
C ALA A 18 -11.15 1.04 -2.64
N HIS A 19 -10.26 1.77 -1.99
CA HIS A 19 -10.66 2.89 -1.13
C HIS A 19 -11.23 4.08 -1.92
N PHE A 20 -10.59 4.44 -3.04
CA PHE A 20 -10.96 5.64 -3.77
C PHE A 20 -12.02 5.40 -4.86
N VAL A 21 -12.20 4.17 -5.30
CA VAL A 21 -13.18 3.83 -6.35
C VAL A 21 -14.39 3.15 -5.71
N GLU A 22 -15.46 3.93 -5.56
CA GLU A 22 -16.63 3.54 -4.75
C GLU A 22 -17.34 2.28 -5.23
N ASN A 23 -17.32 1.97 -6.52
CA ASN A 23 -17.94 0.76 -7.05
C ASN A 23 -17.00 -0.44 -7.12
N SER A 24 -15.82 -0.34 -6.50
CA SER A 24 -14.91 -1.47 -6.38
C SER A 24 -15.52 -2.54 -5.45
N PRO A 25 -15.38 -3.84 -5.80
CA PRO A 25 -15.92 -4.91 -4.94
C PRO A 25 -15.41 -4.90 -3.51
N ARG A 26 -14.22 -4.35 -3.28
CA ARG A 26 -13.59 -4.30 -1.95
C ARG A 26 -13.64 -2.92 -1.30
N HIS A 27 -14.46 -2.03 -1.86
CA HIS A 27 -14.53 -0.65 -1.37
C HIS A 27 -14.88 -0.59 0.12
N GLU A 28 -15.92 -1.32 0.55
CA GLU A 28 -16.36 -1.27 1.95
C GLU A 28 -15.30 -1.80 2.91
N ARG A 29 -14.57 -2.85 2.54
CA ARG A 29 -13.48 -3.37 3.38
C ARG A 29 -12.33 -2.39 3.47
N ALA A 30 -11.95 -1.77 2.35
CA ALA A 30 -10.89 -0.77 2.34
C ALA A 30 -11.28 0.46 3.15
N ARG A 31 -12.52 0.91 3.01
CA ARG A 31 -13.05 2.03 3.78
C ARG A 31 -13.03 1.73 5.27
N ALA A 32 -13.42 0.52 5.67
CA ALA A 32 -13.41 0.12 7.07
C ALA A 32 -12.00 0.19 7.68
N VAL A 33 -10.98 -0.21 6.92
CA VAL A 33 -9.59 -0.10 7.35
C VAL A 33 -9.19 1.36 7.58
N MET A 34 -9.44 2.22 6.60
CA MET A 34 -9.06 3.62 6.69
C MET A 34 -9.81 4.35 7.82
N ASP A 35 -11.09 4.04 7.99
CA ASP A 35 -11.90 4.61 9.07
C ASP A 35 -11.37 4.17 10.44
N ALA A 36 -11.00 2.89 10.58
CA ALA A 36 -10.44 2.36 11.82
C ALA A 36 -9.08 2.99 12.16
N ILE A 37 -8.25 3.25 11.15
CA ILE A 37 -6.98 3.95 11.33
C ILE A 37 -7.24 5.38 11.79
N ARG A 38 -8.15 6.08 11.13
CA ARG A 38 -8.50 7.47 11.48
C ARG A 38 -9.06 7.59 12.88
N ALA A 39 -9.88 6.61 13.29
CA ALA A 39 -10.48 6.59 14.63
C ALA A 39 -9.51 6.13 15.72
N GLY A 40 -8.31 5.66 15.35
CA GLY A 40 -7.33 5.15 16.31
C GLY A 40 -7.59 3.73 16.77
N ASN A 41 -8.56 3.01 16.15
CA ASN A 41 -8.87 1.63 16.49
C ASN A 41 -7.87 0.64 15.88
N LEU A 42 -7.26 1.01 14.75
CA LEU A 42 -6.08 0.34 14.20
C LEU A 42 -4.92 1.31 14.34
N ARG A 43 -3.88 0.88 15.01
CA ARG A 43 -2.77 1.77 15.39
C ARG A 43 -1.62 1.67 14.40
N PHE A 44 -1.91 1.96 13.14
CA PHE A 44 -0.90 2.03 12.08
C PHE A 44 -0.46 3.47 11.86
N ARG A 45 0.81 3.70 12.12
CA ARG A 45 1.45 5.01 11.93
C ARG A 45 2.97 4.81 11.95
N PRO A 46 3.75 5.41 11.03
CA PRO A 46 3.28 6.17 9.86
C PRO A 46 2.71 5.28 8.76
N ILE A 47 2.00 5.91 7.82
CA ILE A 47 1.48 5.22 6.64
C ILE A 47 2.30 5.66 5.44
N HIS A 48 2.84 4.68 4.71
CA HIS A 48 3.71 4.90 3.57
C HIS A 48 3.14 4.27 2.30
N THR A 49 3.50 4.83 1.18
CA THR A 49 3.37 4.19 -0.12
C THR A 49 4.56 4.58 -0.97
N THR A 50 4.62 4.09 -2.21
CA THR A 50 5.75 4.38 -3.10
C THR A 50 5.29 5.12 -4.34
N GLY A 51 6.22 5.79 -5.02
CA GLY A 51 5.94 6.41 -6.31
C GLY A 51 5.53 5.39 -7.37
N TYR A 52 6.04 4.15 -7.28
CA TYR A 52 5.65 3.08 -8.20
C TYR A 52 4.18 2.69 -8.01
N VAL A 53 3.71 2.63 -6.77
CA VAL A 53 2.29 2.39 -6.48
C VAL A 53 1.44 3.51 -7.08
N LEU A 54 1.85 4.76 -6.91
CA LEU A 54 1.08 5.89 -7.46
C LEU A 54 1.03 5.85 -8.98
N SER A 55 2.12 5.45 -9.63
CA SER A 55 2.15 5.29 -11.08
C SER A 55 1.17 4.20 -11.53
N GLU A 56 1.21 3.05 -10.90
CA GLU A 56 0.30 1.94 -11.21
C GLU A 56 -1.15 2.31 -10.94
N LEU A 57 -1.42 2.96 -9.81
CA LEU A 57 -2.76 3.37 -9.39
C LEU A 57 -3.37 4.36 -10.38
N THR A 58 -2.63 5.41 -10.75
CA THR A 58 -3.14 6.41 -11.68
C THR A 58 -3.39 5.81 -13.05
N THR A 59 -2.52 4.92 -13.52
CA THR A 59 -2.73 4.21 -14.78
C THR A 59 -4.01 3.36 -14.73
N LEU A 60 -4.21 2.64 -13.63
CA LEU A 60 -5.38 1.79 -13.45
C LEU A 60 -6.68 2.61 -13.44
N ILE A 61 -6.69 3.72 -12.70
CA ILE A 61 -7.87 4.59 -12.63
C ILE A 61 -8.13 5.26 -13.98
N LEU A 62 -7.07 5.69 -14.68
CA LEU A 62 -7.18 6.29 -16.01
C LEU A 62 -7.88 5.34 -16.98
N ARG A 63 -7.52 4.07 -16.93
CA ARG A 63 -8.11 3.04 -17.82
C ARG A 63 -9.53 2.66 -17.44
N LYS A 64 -9.80 2.52 -16.14
CA LYS A 64 -11.10 2.04 -15.67
C LYS A 64 -12.12 3.13 -15.45
N LYS A 65 -11.69 4.35 -15.26
CA LYS A 65 -12.56 5.50 -15.00
C LYS A 65 -12.24 6.62 -15.98
N ASN A 66 -11.46 7.61 -15.54
CA ASN A 66 -11.10 8.74 -16.39
C ASN A 66 -9.92 9.50 -15.78
N HIS A 67 -9.42 10.48 -16.54
CA HIS A 67 -8.30 11.30 -16.11
C HIS A 67 -8.62 12.15 -14.89
N GLU A 68 -9.82 12.70 -14.81
CA GLU A 68 -10.24 13.53 -13.67
C GLU A 68 -10.17 12.74 -12.36
N LYS A 69 -10.67 11.51 -12.35
CA LYS A 69 -10.63 10.65 -11.16
C LYS A 69 -9.19 10.27 -10.80
N ALA A 70 -8.36 9.98 -11.81
CA ALA A 70 -6.95 9.66 -11.59
C ALA A 70 -6.21 10.84 -10.96
N THR A 71 -6.43 12.05 -11.47
CA THR A 71 -5.80 13.26 -10.95
C THR A 71 -6.27 13.58 -9.53
N ASP A 72 -7.57 13.48 -9.29
CA ASP A 72 -8.14 13.72 -7.96
C ASP A 72 -7.55 12.75 -6.93
N THR A 73 -7.48 11.47 -7.26
CA THR A 73 -6.94 10.45 -6.38
C THR A 73 -5.46 10.72 -6.07
N LEU A 74 -4.67 11.00 -7.09
CA LEU A 74 -3.26 11.30 -6.92
C LEU A 74 -3.05 12.50 -5.99
N ASN A 75 -3.81 13.57 -6.19
CA ASN A 75 -3.69 14.78 -5.38
C ASN A 75 -4.11 14.53 -3.93
N ARG A 76 -5.17 13.75 -3.71
CA ARG A 76 -5.59 13.41 -2.34
C ARG A 76 -4.52 12.65 -1.57
N ILE A 77 -3.84 11.72 -2.23
CA ILE A 77 -2.75 10.97 -1.58
C ILE A 77 -1.58 11.90 -1.30
N ARG A 78 -1.16 12.70 -2.30
CA ARG A 78 -0.01 13.60 -2.15
C ARG A 78 -0.24 14.68 -1.10
N GLU A 79 -1.45 15.14 -0.93
CA GLU A 79 -1.82 16.21 0.02
C GLU A 79 -2.18 15.65 1.40
N SER A 80 -2.29 14.33 1.53
CA SER A 80 -2.67 13.72 2.80
C SER A 80 -1.61 14.00 3.88
N PRO A 81 -2.02 14.46 5.08
CA PRO A 81 -1.07 14.68 6.16
C PRO A 81 -0.60 13.38 6.82
N VAL A 82 -1.22 12.23 6.50
CA VAL A 82 -0.93 10.95 7.15
C VAL A 82 -0.22 9.96 6.24
N VAL A 83 -0.18 10.19 4.94
CA VAL A 83 0.48 9.30 3.98
C VAL A 83 1.77 9.95 3.49
N THR A 84 2.87 9.23 3.61
CA THR A 84 4.17 9.65 3.07
C THR A 84 4.49 8.81 1.85
N VAL A 85 4.82 9.48 0.75
CA VAL A 85 5.27 8.82 -0.47
C VAL A 85 6.78 8.67 -0.41
N VAL A 86 7.26 7.43 -0.48
CA VAL A 86 8.71 7.14 -0.45
C VAL A 86 9.15 6.58 -1.79
N HIS A 87 10.42 6.79 -2.10
CA HIS A 87 11.03 6.34 -3.34
C HIS A 87 12.32 5.59 -3.00
N PRO A 88 12.62 4.49 -3.70
CA PRO A 88 13.89 3.83 -3.48
C PRO A 88 15.03 4.73 -3.95
N ASP A 89 16.12 4.76 -3.19
CA ASP A 89 17.35 5.36 -3.67
C ASP A 89 18.04 4.40 -4.67
N GLU A 90 19.16 4.81 -5.23
CA GLU A 90 19.85 4.01 -6.25
C GLU A 90 20.27 2.64 -5.71
N SER A 91 20.81 2.59 -4.50
CA SER A 91 21.23 1.35 -3.86
C SER A 91 20.06 0.42 -3.59
N GLN A 92 18.96 0.96 -3.08
CA GLN A 92 17.73 0.20 -2.86
C GLN A 92 17.16 -0.31 -4.17
N PHE A 93 17.17 0.52 -5.23
CA PHE A 93 16.69 0.12 -6.54
C PHE A 93 17.50 -1.08 -7.07
N GLU A 94 18.83 -1.06 -6.95
CA GLU A 94 19.67 -2.17 -7.37
C GLU A 94 19.32 -3.45 -6.59
N SER A 95 19.12 -3.34 -5.29
CA SER A 95 18.73 -4.48 -4.46
C SER A 95 17.38 -5.05 -4.88
N ILE A 96 16.43 -4.18 -5.25
CA ILE A 96 15.12 -4.60 -5.72
C ILE A 96 15.23 -5.34 -7.05
N CYS A 97 16.09 -4.87 -7.95
CA CYS A 97 16.35 -5.55 -9.23
C CYS A 97 16.89 -6.95 -9.00
N ASP A 98 17.84 -7.09 -8.08
CA ASP A 98 18.42 -8.39 -7.74
C ASP A 98 17.39 -9.33 -7.15
N GLU A 99 16.52 -8.83 -6.28
CA GLU A 99 15.45 -9.61 -5.69
C GLU A 99 14.45 -10.07 -6.74
N PHE A 100 14.06 -9.16 -7.63
CA PHE A 100 13.12 -9.48 -8.70
C PHE A 100 13.67 -10.61 -9.58
N GLU A 101 14.95 -10.56 -9.91
CA GLU A 101 15.63 -11.60 -10.69
C GLU A 101 15.67 -12.94 -9.93
N ARG A 102 15.90 -12.90 -8.61
CA ARG A 102 16.00 -14.09 -7.77
C ARG A 102 14.67 -14.83 -7.63
N PHE A 103 13.53 -14.12 -7.64
CA PHE A 103 12.20 -14.70 -7.53
C PHE A 103 11.64 -15.09 -8.90
N ASP A 104 12.42 -15.84 -9.68
CA ASP A 104 12.08 -16.16 -11.07
C ASP A 104 10.95 -17.19 -11.23
N ASP A 105 10.61 -17.91 -10.17
CA ASP A 105 9.50 -18.87 -10.15
C ASP A 105 8.19 -18.27 -9.64
N GLN A 106 8.18 -16.97 -9.34
CA GLN A 106 7.02 -16.24 -8.81
C GLN A 106 6.58 -15.18 -9.81
N GLN A 107 5.28 -14.92 -9.86
CA GLN A 107 4.76 -13.85 -10.71
C GLN A 107 4.48 -12.59 -9.90
N ILE A 108 5.42 -12.23 -9.05
CA ILE A 108 5.33 -11.04 -8.20
C ILE A 108 5.88 -9.86 -9.00
N SER A 109 5.10 -8.79 -9.10
CA SER A 109 5.48 -7.63 -9.91
C SER A 109 6.65 -6.86 -9.30
N PHE A 110 7.32 -6.07 -10.15
CA PHE A 110 8.39 -5.18 -9.68
C PHE A 110 7.86 -4.17 -8.66
N VAL A 111 6.64 -3.68 -8.86
CA VAL A 111 5.98 -2.75 -7.91
C VAL A 111 5.84 -3.42 -6.55
N ASP A 112 5.41 -4.67 -6.51
CA ASP A 112 5.23 -5.40 -5.25
C ASP A 112 6.57 -5.66 -4.56
N HIS A 113 7.60 -6.00 -5.33
CA HIS A 113 8.96 -6.13 -4.77
C HIS A 113 9.47 -4.81 -4.18
N THR A 114 9.18 -3.70 -4.85
CA THR A 114 9.55 -2.37 -4.36
C THR A 114 8.86 -2.06 -3.04
N THR A 115 7.56 -2.31 -2.97
CA THR A 115 6.80 -2.11 -1.73
C THR A 115 7.35 -2.97 -0.60
N GLY A 116 7.60 -4.25 -0.86
CA GLY A 116 8.14 -5.16 0.14
C GLY A 116 9.53 -4.75 0.63
N ALA A 117 10.41 -4.37 -0.28
CA ALA A 117 11.75 -3.95 0.09
C ALA A 117 11.75 -2.69 0.97
N LEU A 118 10.96 -1.70 0.60
CA LEU A 118 10.86 -0.47 1.38
C LEU A 118 10.13 -0.69 2.70
N ALA A 119 9.11 -1.56 2.72
CA ALA A 119 8.45 -1.93 3.96
C ALA A 119 9.44 -2.53 4.96
N SER A 120 10.32 -3.42 4.50
CA SER A 120 11.37 -4.00 5.35
C SER A 120 12.33 -2.94 5.86
N GLU A 121 12.73 -1.99 5.02
CA GLU A 121 13.61 -0.89 5.41
C GLU A 121 12.99 0.00 6.51
N PHE A 122 11.68 0.18 6.47
CA PHE A 122 10.96 0.99 7.45
C PHE A 122 10.39 0.16 8.60
N ASP A 123 10.80 -1.10 8.72
CA ASP A 123 10.34 -2.01 9.80
C ASP A 123 8.83 -2.22 9.81
N ALA A 124 8.20 -2.16 8.64
CA ALA A 124 6.78 -2.45 8.49
C ALA A 124 6.59 -3.95 8.27
N GLU A 125 5.77 -4.58 9.10
CA GLU A 125 5.43 -6.00 8.98
C GLU A 125 4.09 -6.21 8.29
N HIS A 126 3.32 -5.14 8.11
CA HIS A 126 1.98 -5.18 7.55
C HIS A 126 1.90 -4.35 6.27
N ILE A 127 1.18 -4.88 5.30
CA ILE A 127 0.88 -4.16 4.05
C ILE A 127 -0.64 -4.17 3.87
N PHE A 128 -1.21 -3.00 3.65
CA PHE A 128 -2.62 -2.87 3.30
C PHE A 128 -2.76 -3.22 1.82
N ALA A 129 -3.20 -4.43 1.57
CA ALA A 129 -3.29 -5.02 0.24
C ALA A 129 -4.29 -6.16 0.24
N PHE A 130 -4.79 -6.48 -0.94
CA PHE A 130 -5.67 -7.64 -1.13
C PHE A 130 -4.96 -8.76 -1.90
N ASP A 131 -3.75 -8.52 -2.36
CA ASP A 131 -2.96 -9.46 -3.15
C ASP A 131 -2.11 -10.34 -2.22
N GLY A 132 -2.30 -11.66 -2.32
CA GLY A 132 -1.59 -12.63 -1.50
C GLY A 132 -0.09 -12.72 -1.76
N ASP A 133 0.42 -12.11 -2.82
CA ASP A 133 1.86 -12.14 -3.14
C ASP A 133 2.71 -11.55 -2.01
N PHE A 134 2.17 -10.61 -1.25
CA PHE A 134 2.90 -10.03 -0.11
C PHE A 134 3.13 -11.03 1.01
N ARG A 135 2.27 -12.04 1.18
CA ARG A 135 2.54 -13.13 2.13
C ARG A 135 3.75 -13.94 1.70
N THR A 136 3.89 -14.18 0.41
CA THR A 136 5.08 -14.86 -0.14
C THR A 136 6.35 -14.08 0.17
N LEU A 137 6.27 -12.75 0.19
CA LEU A 137 7.39 -11.88 0.54
C LEU A 137 7.61 -11.75 2.07
N GLY A 138 6.76 -12.35 2.88
CA GLY A 138 6.95 -12.41 4.34
C GLY A 138 6.14 -11.41 5.14
N PHE A 139 5.11 -10.79 4.55
CA PHE A 139 4.30 -9.77 5.21
C PHE A 139 2.93 -10.29 5.59
N SER A 140 2.34 -9.66 6.62
CA SER A 140 0.94 -9.86 6.97
C SER A 140 0.09 -8.84 6.22
N LEU A 141 -1.07 -9.26 5.77
CA LEU A 141 -2.00 -8.41 5.03
C LEU A 141 -3.00 -7.73 5.97
N VAL A 142 -3.29 -6.49 5.69
CA VAL A 142 -4.40 -5.75 6.28
C VAL A 142 -5.43 -5.61 5.16
N PRO A 143 -6.70 -5.95 5.36
CA PRO A 143 -7.32 -6.45 6.60
C PRO A 143 -7.32 -7.97 6.79
N ASP A 144 -6.91 -8.75 5.79
CA ASP A 144 -7.16 -10.19 5.78
C ASP A 144 -6.51 -10.96 6.93
N ASP A 145 -5.32 -10.53 7.37
CA ASP A 145 -4.55 -11.23 8.40
C ASP A 145 -4.66 -10.58 9.79
N ILE A 146 -5.56 -9.62 9.96
CA ILE A 146 -5.83 -8.98 11.24
C ILE A 146 -7.32 -9.01 11.53
N ASN A 147 -7.67 -8.69 12.78
CA ASN A 147 -9.07 -8.51 13.17
C ASN A 147 -9.44 -7.05 13.07
N LEU A 148 -10.46 -6.73 12.23
CA LEU A 148 -10.99 -5.39 12.18
C LEU A 148 -11.85 -5.15 13.42
N PRO A 149 -11.74 -3.96 14.06
CA PRO A 149 -12.62 -3.63 15.16
C PRO A 149 -14.08 -3.58 14.68
N GLU A 150 -14.99 -4.09 15.51
CA GLU A 150 -16.42 -3.95 15.25
C GLU A 150 -16.89 -2.56 15.66
N ASP A 151 -17.88 -2.03 14.95
CA ASP A 151 -18.47 -0.74 15.27
C ASP A 151 -19.30 -0.78 16.55
#